data_7bc49de4968f8ea3275497afe3605715
#
_entry.id   7bc49de4968f8ea3275497afe3605715
#
_cell.length_a   1.000
_cell.length_b   1.000
_cell.length_c   1.000
_cell.angle_alpha   90.00
_cell.angle_beta   90.00
_cell.angle_gamma   90.00
#
_symmetry.space_group_name_H-M   'P 1'
#
loop_
_entity.id
_entity.type
_entity.pdbx_description
1 polymer ?
#
loop_
_entity_poly.entity_id
_entity_poly.type
_entity_poly.pdbx_seq_one_letter_code
_entity_poly.pdbx_strand_id
1 'polypeptide(L)'
;VLTAVLMTASLVGCGSGKLSNDYVTVNKYKGLEVTEVAKNEVSDDSVEQEVQSRLEAAATEQDVTDRAAQSGDWVNIDYTGTMDGTAFDGGTATGYDLELGSGSFIGASGDYQGFEDQIVGHNTGEEFDITVQFPEGYPSADLAGKPANFHIVLNKIYQKVAPELTDEWVVNNSESSKTVDEYKEEVKNSLQEQQDDSGNSQLKQEVQTALLDQIEVNKYPDGAVDEQVKQANDYYTQIAQMYGVELNDFITTYLNMTEDKFNEKIEESAKQAVQLEEAVKLI
;
A
#
# COMPACT_ATOMS: atom_id res chain seq x y z
N VAL A 1 -17.31 -15.58 12.94
CA VAL A 1 -16.71 -15.91 14.25
C VAL A 1 -15.72 -17.03 13.98
N LEU A 2 -14.47 -16.66 13.66
CA LEU A 2 -13.38 -17.63 13.52
C LEU A 2 -12.88 -17.98 14.93
N THR A 3 -13.07 -19.22 15.32
CA THR A 3 -12.43 -19.83 16.48
C THR A 3 -10.98 -20.15 16.09
N ALA A 4 -10.04 -19.34 16.57
CA ALA A 4 -8.63 -19.68 16.50
C ALA A 4 -8.38 -20.93 17.36
N VAL A 5 -8.08 -22.04 16.72
CA VAL A 5 -7.59 -23.25 17.39
C VAL A 5 -6.10 -23.03 17.66
N LEU A 6 -5.77 -22.74 18.90
CA LEU A 6 -4.38 -22.78 19.38
C LEU A 6 -3.91 -24.25 19.35
N MET A 7 -3.22 -24.65 18.31
CA MET A 7 -2.39 -25.86 18.34
C MET A 7 -0.98 -25.47 18.73
N THR A 8 -0.62 -25.71 19.98
CA THR A 8 0.76 -25.68 20.45
C THR A 8 1.48 -26.91 19.89
N ALA A 9 2.26 -26.71 18.82
CA ALA A 9 3.18 -27.72 18.34
C ALA A 9 4.38 -27.79 19.30
N SER A 10 4.27 -28.64 20.33
CA SER A 10 5.39 -28.97 21.21
C SER A 10 6.33 -29.94 20.49
N LEU A 11 7.35 -29.43 19.82
CA LEU A 11 8.52 -30.22 19.42
C LEU A 11 9.33 -30.56 20.68
N VAL A 12 9.04 -31.73 21.25
CA VAL A 12 9.82 -32.31 22.36
C VAL A 12 11.17 -32.74 21.83
N GLY A 13 12.16 -31.84 21.91
CA GLY A 13 13.56 -32.13 21.73
C GLY A 13 14.28 -31.91 23.06
N CYS A 14 14.69 -32.99 23.73
CA CYS A 14 15.56 -32.94 24.91
C CYS A 14 16.87 -32.24 24.59
N GLY A 15 17.11 -31.08 25.19
CA GLY A 15 18.34 -30.31 25.09
C GLY A 15 18.12 -28.80 25.23
N SER A 16 17.55 -28.34 26.36
CA SER A 16 17.55 -26.93 26.74
C SER A 16 18.92 -26.58 27.34
N GLY A 17 19.94 -26.48 26.48
CA GLY A 17 21.25 -26.02 26.91
C GLY A 17 21.28 -24.49 26.85
N LYS A 18 21.54 -23.84 28.00
CA LYS A 18 21.91 -22.44 28.06
C LYS A 18 23.21 -22.23 27.28
N LEU A 19 23.20 -21.37 26.28
CA LEU A 19 24.38 -20.98 25.51
C LEU A 19 24.81 -19.57 25.95
N SER A 20 26.11 -19.35 26.05
CA SER A 20 26.62 -18.04 26.48
C SER A 20 27.99 -17.75 25.88
N ASN A 21 28.19 -16.49 25.55
CA ASN A 21 29.50 -15.90 25.26
C ASN A 21 29.69 -14.62 26.12
N ASP A 22 30.69 -13.80 25.78
CA ASP A 22 30.98 -12.57 26.50
C ASP A 22 29.86 -11.53 26.34
N TYR A 23 29.02 -11.62 25.29
CA TYR A 23 28.05 -10.61 24.88
C TYR A 23 26.63 -10.96 25.27
N VAL A 24 26.22 -12.20 25.04
CA VAL A 24 24.84 -12.63 25.31
C VAL A 24 24.78 -14.00 25.96
N THR A 25 23.67 -14.24 26.63
CA THR A 25 23.29 -15.55 27.15
C THR A 25 21.91 -15.91 26.56
N VAL A 26 21.84 -17.04 25.87
CA VAL A 26 20.59 -17.59 25.32
C VAL A 26 20.08 -18.67 26.27
N ASN A 27 18.97 -18.40 26.95
CA ASN A 27 18.40 -19.31 27.96
C ASN A 27 17.66 -20.50 27.31
N LYS A 28 16.99 -20.25 26.18
CA LYS A 28 16.25 -21.27 25.41
C LYS A 28 16.30 -20.92 23.92
N TYR A 29 16.62 -21.87 23.07
CA TYR A 29 16.65 -21.70 21.61
C TYR A 29 15.95 -22.83 20.86
N LYS A 30 15.48 -23.88 21.55
CA LYS A 30 14.68 -24.96 20.99
C LYS A 30 13.33 -25.03 21.68
N GLY A 31 12.29 -25.36 20.93
CA GLY A 31 10.91 -25.41 21.44
C GLY A 31 10.44 -24.03 21.91
N LEU A 32 10.76 -22.99 21.16
CA LEU A 32 10.16 -21.67 21.33
C LEU A 32 8.67 -21.77 21.00
N GLU A 33 7.85 -21.13 21.80
CA GLU A 33 6.40 -21.04 21.53
C GLU A 33 6.17 -19.86 20.58
N VAL A 34 5.60 -20.17 19.42
CA VAL A 34 5.22 -19.19 18.40
C VAL A 34 3.77 -19.46 17.99
N THR A 35 3.09 -18.43 17.55
CA THR A 35 1.75 -18.60 17.01
C THR A 35 1.83 -19.26 15.64
N GLU A 36 1.07 -20.32 15.44
CA GLU A 36 1.01 -20.97 14.14
C GLU A 36 0.32 -20.05 13.14
N VAL A 37 1.02 -19.73 12.05
CA VAL A 37 0.41 -19.02 10.93
C VAL A 37 -0.45 -20.02 10.16
N ALA A 38 -1.76 -19.79 10.15
CA ALA A 38 -2.68 -20.68 9.43
C ALA A 38 -2.34 -20.65 7.93
N LYS A 39 -2.05 -21.82 7.37
CA LYS A 39 -1.96 -21.99 5.93
C LYS A 39 -3.36 -22.08 5.36
N ASN A 40 -3.84 -21.01 4.77
CA ASN A 40 -5.11 -21.01 4.08
C ASN A 40 -4.86 -21.37 2.61
N GLU A 41 -5.72 -22.24 2.08
CA GLU A 41 -5.73 -22.47 0.63
C GLU A 41 -6.39 -21.29 -0.08
N VAL A 42 -5.85 -20.91 -1.24
CA VAL A 42 -6.43 -19.88 -2.09
C VAL A 42 -7.77 -20.38 -2.63
N SER A 43 -8.83 -19.61 -2.38
CA SER A 43 -10.16 -19.93 -2.86
C SER A 43 -10.30 -19.64 -4.36
N ASP A 44 -11.23 -20.33 -5.02
CA ASP A 44 -11.55 -20.06 -6.43
C ASP A 44 -12.10 -18.63 -6.60
N ASP A 45 -12.83 -18.10 -5.62
CA ASP A 45 -13.29 -16.70 -5.63
C ASP A 45 -12.11 -15.71 -5.63
N SER A 46 -11.06 -16.00 -4.88
CA SER A 46 -9.84 -15.16 -4.88
C SER A 46 -9.13 -15.19 -6.24
N VAL A 47 -9.11 -16.36 -6.88
CA VAL A 47 -8.56 -16.51 -8.23
C VAL A 47 -9.36 -15.70 -9.24
N GLU A 48 -10.70 -15.80 -9.21
CA GLU A 48 -11.56 -15.02 -10.11
C GLU A 48 -11.39 -13.51 -9.90
N GLN A 49 -11.29 -13.04 -8.67
CA GLN A 49 -11.05 -11.63 -8.36
C GLN A 49 -9.70 -11.14 -8.91
N GLU A 50 -8.64 -11.93 -8.73
CA GLU A 50 -7.32 -11.58 -9.25
C GLU A 50 -7.30 -11.58 -10.78
N VAL A 51 -7.93 -12.58 -11.42
CA VAL A 51 -8.08 -12.62 -12.87
C VAL A 51 -8.84 -11.40 -13.38
N GLN A 52 -9.96 -11.04 -12.72
CA GLN A 52 -10.74 -9.85 -13.08
C GLN A 52 -9.90 -8.57 -12.93
N SER A 53 -9.14 -8.43 -11.85
CA SER A 53 -8.24 -7.31 -11.64
C SER A 53 -7.18 -7.18 -12.74
N ARG A 54 -6.62 -8.31 -13.21
CA ARG A 54 -5.66 -8.32 -14.32
C ARG A 54 -6.29 -7.94 -15.65
N LEU A 55 -7.52 -8.37 -15.90
CA LEU A 55 -8.26 -7.95 -17.09
C LEU A 55 -8.59 -6.45 -17.05
N GLU A 56 -8.99 -5.92 -15.91
CA GLU A 56 -9.23 -4.49 -15.71
C GLU A 56 -7.95 -3.66 -15.90
N ALA A 57 -6.82 -4.16 -15.40
CA ALA A 57 -5.51 -3.53 -15.63
C ALA A 57 -5.09 -3.55 -17.12
N ALA A 58 -5.55 -4.54 -17.87
CA ALA A 58 -5.33 -4.66 -19.32
C ALA A 58 -6.42 -3.97 -20.16
N ALA A 59 -7.35 -3.24 -19.52
CA ALA A 59 -8.42 -2.54 -20.22
C ALA A 59 -7.87 -1.52 -21.23
N THR A 60 -8.54 -1.43 -22.35
CA THR A 60 -8.24 -0.45 -23.40
C THR A 60 -9.26 0.68 -23.41
N GLU A 61 -8.83 1.86 -23.80
CA GLU A 61 -9.72 3.00 -23.96
C GLU A 61 -10.54 2.87 -25.24
N GLN A 62 -11.83 3.06 -25.09
CA GLN A 62 -12.77 3.15 -26.20
C GLN A 62 -13.47 4.51 -26.17
N ASP A 63 -13.24 5.34 -27.19
CA ASP A 63 -13.81 6.67 -27.27
C ASP A 63 -15.33 6.62 -27.40
N VAL A 64 -16.02 7.49 -26.66
CA VAL A 64 -17.45 7.72 -26.72
C VAL A 64 -17.69 9.03 -27.48
N THR A 65 -18.17 8.96 -28.70
CA THR A 65 -18.35 10.13 -29.60
C THR A 65 -19.79 10.40 -30.00
N ASP A 66 -20.71 9.52 -29.63
CA ASP A 66 -22.10 9.52 -30.08
C ASP A 66 -23.12 9.96 -29.03
N ARG A 67 -22.64 10.24 -27.81
CA ARG A 67 -23.49 10.67 -26.68
C ARG A 67 -22.72 11.54 -25.69
N ALA A 68 -23.46 12.21 -24.85
CA ALA A 68 -22.93 12.92 -23.70
C ALA A 68 -22.37 11.98 -22.62
N ALA A 69 -21.53 12.52 -21.74
CA ALA A 69 -20.93 11.84 -20.61
C ALA A 69 -21.99 11.31 -19.63
N GLN A 70 -21.77 10.12 -19.11
CA GLN A 70 -22.61 9.42 -18.13
C GLN A 70 -21.79 8.97 -16.94
N SER A 71 -22.44 8.69 -15.81
CA SER A 71 -21.78 8.05 -14.67
C SER A 71 -21.18 6.71 -15.09
N GLY A 72 -19.93 6.44 -14.70
CA GLY A 72 -19.13 5.28 -15.10
C GLY A 72 -18.28 5.52 -16.35
N ASP A 73 -18.46 6.62 -17.06
CA ASP A 73 -17.53 7.01 -18.13
C ASP A 73 -16.26 7.64 -17.54
N TRP A 74 -15.17 7.47 -18.23
CA TRP A 74 -13.95 8.24 -18.03
C TRP A 74 -13.98 9.49 -18.90
N VAL A 75 -13.52 10.57 -18.34
CA VAL A 75 -13.38 11.84 -19.06
C VAL A 75 -11.96 12.36 -18.93
N ASN A 76 -11.43 12.96 -20.00
CA ASN A 76 -10.22 13.75 -19.96
C ASN A 76 -10.64 15.22 -19.95
N ILE A 77 -10.23 15.97 -18.92
CA ILE A 77 -10.64 17.36 -18.70
C ILE A 77 -9.45 18.26 -18.44
N ASP A 78 -9.61 19.53 -18.84
CA ASP A 78 -8.85 20.63 -18.25
C ASP A 78 -9.76 21.32 -17.26
N TYR A 79 -9.23 21.76 -16.13
CA TYR A 79 -10.01 22.56 -15.19
C TYR A 79 -9.19 23.67 -14.54
N THR A 80 -9.88 24.77 -14.21
CA THR A 80 -9.32 25.88 -13.47
C THR A 80 -10.29 26.33 -12.39
N GLY A 81 -9.91 26.09 -11.13
CA GLY A 81 -10.68 26.45 -9.94
C GLY A 81 -10.35 27.83 -9.44
N THR A 82 -11.39 28.60 -9.10
CA THR A 82 -11.29 29.96 -8.53
C THR A 82 -12.20 30.10 -7.32
N MET A 83 -11.77 30.90 -6.35
CA MET A 83 -12.58 31.41 -5.25
C MET A 83 -12.56 32.94 -5.30
N ASP A 84 -13.73 33.56 -5.29
CA ASP A 84 -13.88 35.02 -5.44
C ASP A 84 -13.10 35.58 -6.63
N GLY A 85 -13.01 34.78 -7.72
CA GLY A 85 -12.31 35.17 -8.94
C GLY A 85 -10.77 34.98 -8.90
N THR A 86 -10.23 34.43 -7.82
CA THR A 86 -8.79 34.16 -7.67
C THR A 86 -8.53 32.68 -7.72
N ALA A 87 -7.58 32.22 -8.56
CA ALA A 87 -7.13 30.83 -8.60
C ALA A 87 -6.45 30.45 -7.29
N PHE A 88 -6.61 29.18 -6.88
CA PHE A 88 -6.01 28.63 -5.68
C PHE A 88 -5.10 27.42 -6.01
N ASP A 89 -4.15 27.14 -5.12
CA ASP A 89 -3.19 26.04 -5.29
C ASP A 89 -3.91 24.70 -5.34
N GLY A 90 -3.55 23.87 -6.33
CA GLY A 90 -4.18 22.57 -6.59
C GLY A 90 -5.53 22.66 -7.32
N GLY A 91 -6.02 23.87 -7.63
CA GLY A 91 -7.27 24.11 -8.34
C GLY A 91 -7.19 23.99 -9.86
N THR A 92 -6.01 23.74 -10.44
CA THR A 92 -5.83 23.73 -11.91
C THR A 92 -5.12 22.47 -12.37
N ALA A 93 -5.63 21.85 -13.44
CA ALA A 93 -4.94 20.77 -14.16
C ALA A 93 -5.32 20.80 -15.64
N THR A 94 -4.50 20.19 -16.47
CA THR A 94 -4.73 19.95 -17.90
C THR A 94 -4.56 18.48 -18.21
N GLY A 95 -5.45 17.95 -19.06
CA GLY A 95 -5.40 16.55 -19.48
C GLY A 95 -5.63 15.56 -18.33
N TYR A 96 -6.46 15.94 -17.35
CA TYR A 96 -6.73 15.10 -16.18
C TYR A 96 -7.78 14.03 -16.50
N ASP A 97 -7.44 12.76 -16.25
CA ASP A 97 -8.37 11.65 -16.43
C ASP A 97 -9.17 11.40 -15.15
N LEU A 98 -10.49 11.40 -15.28
CA LEU A 98 -11.45 11.28 -14.18
C LEU A 98 -12.55 10.28 -14.52
N GLU A 99 -12.82 9.34 -13.63
CA GLU A 99 -13.98 8.46 -13.72
C GLU A 99 -15.18 9.12 -13.05
N LEU A 100 -16.25 9.35 -13.82
CA LEU A 100 -17.48 9.97 -13.33
C LEU A 100 -18.27 9.01 -12.44
N GLY A 101 -18.55 9.44 -11.22
CA GLY A 101 -19.21 8.65 -10.20
C GLY A 101 -18.26 7.87 -9.30
N SER A 102 -16.93 8.03 -9.45
CA SER A 102 -15.92 7.43 -8.58
C SER A 102 -15.91 8.02 -7.16
N GLY A 103 -16.36 9.27 -7.01
CA GLY A 103 -16.28 10.02 -5.76
C GLY A 103 -14.86 10.49 -5.42
N SER A 104 -13.95 10.50 -6.39
CA SER A 104 -12.55 10.92 -6.21
C SER A 104 -12.36 12.43 -6.15
N PHE A 105 -13.34 13.19 -6.62
CA PHE A 105 -13.39 14.65 -6.54
C PHE A 105 -14.35 15.14 -5.44
N ILE A 106 -14.58 16.46 -5.39
CA ILE A 106 -15.45 17.08 -4.41
C ILE A 106 -16.88 16.60 -4.62
N GLY A 107 -17.40 15.85 -3.66
CA GLY A 107 -18.79 15.37 -3.67
C GLY A 107 -19.81 16.47 -3.41
N ALA A 108 -21.09 16.12 -3.48
CA ALA A 108 -22.18 17.04 -3.15
C ALA A 108 -22.06 17.52 -1.70
N SER A 109 -22.20 18.84 -1.49
CA SER A 109 -22.10 19.47 -0.18
C SER A 109 -23.03 20.69 -0.09
N GLY A 110 -23.81 20.78 0.99
CA GLY A 110 -24.83 21.83 1.14
C GLY A 110 -25.86 21.78 0.00
N ASP A 111 -26.04 22.90 -0.68
CA ASP A 111 -26.96 23.03 -1.82
C ASP A 111 -26.28 22.78 -3.18
N TYR A 112 -24.98 22.37 -3.18
CA TYR A 112 -24.19 22.18 -4.39
C TYR A 112 -24.08 20.69 -4.75
N GLN A 113 -24.21 20.40 -6.06
CA GLN A 113 -23.92 19.08 -6.62
C GLN A 113 -22.41 18.79 -6.58
N GLY A 114 -22.05 17.51 -6.65
CA GLY A 114 -20.66 17.08 -6.74
C GLY A 114 -19.98 17.53 -8.05
N PHE A 115 -18.66 17.59 -8.04
CA PHE A 115 -17.87 17.95 -9.21
C PHE A 115 -18.15 17.01 -10.40
N GLU A 116 -18.10 15.71 -10.15
CA GLU A 116 -18.32 14.67 -11.17
C GLU A 116 -19.76 14.67 -11.70
N ASP A 117 -20.75 14.88 -10.81
CA ASP A 117 -22.17 14.92 -11.16
C ASP A 117 -22.51 16.04 -12.14
N GLN A 118 -21.80 17.18 -12.05
CA GLN A 118 -22.03 18.33 -12.91
C GLN A 118 -21.40 18.19 -14.30
N ILE A 119 -20.48 17.23 -14.50
CA ILE A 119 -19.90 16.90 -15.82
C ILE A 119 -20.83 15.97 -16.62
N VAL A 120 -21.62 15.15 -15.92
CA VAL A 120 -22.60 14.28 -16.56
C VAL A 120 -23.58 15.07 -17.41
N GLY A 121 -23.77 14.64 -18.67
CA GLY A 121 -24.67 15.29 -19.64
C GLY A 121 -23.98 16.27 -20.59
N HIS A 122 -22.69 16.56 -20.37
CA HIS A 122 -21.90 17.37 -21.32
C HIS A 122 -21.24 16.52 -22.40
N ASN A 123 -20.93 17.12 -23.53
CA ASN A 123 -20.34 16.45 -24.70
C ASN A 123 -18.85 16.80 -24.83
N THR A 124 -18.10 15.95 -25.50
CA THR A 124 -16.71 16.20 -25.87
C THR A 124 -16.59 17.53 -26.61
N GLY A 125 -15.62 18.36 -26.22
CA GLY A 125 -15.34 19.68 -26.75
C GLY A 125 -16.16 20.81 -26.12
N GLU A 126 -17.04 20.54 -25.15
CA GLU A 126 -17.76 21.57 -24.42
C GLU A 126 -16.87 22.24 -23.36
N GLU A 127 -17.06 23.54 -23.20
CA GLU A 127 -16.50 24.37 -22.15
C GLU A 127 -17.66 24.90 -21.28
N PHE A 128 -17.55 24.71 -19.97
CA PHE A 128 -18.62 25.12 -19.05
C PHE A 128 -18.09 25.41 -17.66
N ASP A 129 -18.87 26.10 -16.86
CA ASP A 129 -18.55 26.43 -15.48
C ASP A 129 -19.43 25.62 -14.52
N ILE A 130 -18.81 25.10 -13.46
CA ILE A 130 -19.49 24.43 -12.37
C ILE A 130 -19.16 25.10 -11.05
N THR A 131 -20.05 24.98 -10.07
CA THR A 131 -19.79 25.42 -8.69
C THR A 131 -19.92 24.24 -7.75
N VAL A 132 -18.90 24.03 -6.91
CA VAL A 132 -18.88 23.03 -5.86
C VAL A 132 -18.63 23.68 -4.51
N GLN A 133 -19.02 23.04 -3.43
CA GLN A 133 -18.67 23.47 -2.08
C GLN A 133 -17.70 22.44 -1.45
N PHE A 134 -16.54 22.91 -1.01
CA PHE A 134 -15.62 22.07 -0.24
C PHE A 134 -16.27 21.63 1.07
N PRO A 135 -16.11 20.37 1.49
CA PRO A 135 -16.66 19.91 2.77
C PRO A 135 -16.03 20.67 3.94
N GLU A 136 -16.78 20.80 5.04
CA GLU A 136 -16.32 21.48 6.27
C GLU A 136 -15.01 20.89 6.84
N GLY A 137 -14.81 19.58 6.66
CA GLY A 137 -13.60 18.85 7.10
C GLY A 137 -12.46 18.82 6.08
N TYR A 138 -12.50 19.68 5.05
CA TYR A 138 -11.44 19.70 4.05
C TYR A 138 -10.08 20.10 4.67
N PRO A 139 -8.95 19.43 4.32
CA PRO A 139 -7.66 19.66 4.98
C PRO A 139 -7.15 21.10 4.93
N SER A 140 -7.45 21.84 3.85
CA SER A 140 -7.10 23.24 3.73
C SER A 140 -8.15 24.11 4.41
N ALA A 141 -7.79 24.79 5.49
CA ALA A 141 -8.67 25.71 6.20
C ALA A 141 -9.14 26.90 5.33
N ASP A 142 -8.37 27.25 4.31
CA ASP A 142 -8.72 28.33 3.38
C ASP A 142 -9.83 27.92 2.40
N LEU A 143 -10.01 26.62 2.19
CA LEU A 143 -10.99 26.04 1.28
C LEU A 143 -12.21 25.44 2.01
N ALA A 144 -12.02 24.91 3.24
CA ALA A 144 -13.04 24.21 4.01
C ALA A 144 -14.36 25.00 4.11
N GLY A 145 -15.48 24.35 3.76
CA GLY A 145 -16.83 24.91 3.81
C GLY A 145 -17.13 25.99 2.77
N LYS A 146 -16.19 26.34 1.89
CA LYS A 146 -16.36 27.45 0.93
C LYS A 146 -16.74 26.94 -0.47
N PRO A 147 -17.55 27.73 -1.21
CA PRO A 147 -17.83 27.44 -2.61
C PRO A 147 -16.64 27.86 -3.49
N ALA A 148 -16.40 27.07 -4.54
CA ALA A 148 -15.43 27.35 -5.59
C ALA A 148 -16.05 27.13 -6.96
N ASN A 149 -15.67 28.00 -7.92
CA ASN A 149 -16.06 27.87 -9.32
C ASN A 149 -14.96 27.24 -10.10
N PHE A 150 -15.30 26.24 -10.92
CA PHE A 150 -14.38 25.58 -11.83
C PHE A 150 -14.82 25.80 -13.27
N HIS A 151 -13.92 26.33 -14.08
CA HIS A 151 -14.04 26.33 -15.53
C HIS A 151 -13.52 24.99 -16.06
N ILE A 152 -14.33 24.24 -16.78
CA ILE A 152 -14.05 22.88 -17.28
C ILE A 152 -14.00 22.91 -18.81
N VAL A 153 -12.98 22.26 -19.38
CA VAL A 153 -12.94 21.89 -20.81
C VAL A 153 -13.01 20.37 -20.87
N LEU A 154 -14.05 19.81 -21.48
CA LEU A 154 -14.23 18.37 -21.66
C LEU A 154 -13.55 17.91 -22.94
N ASN A 155 -12.30 17.44 -22.83
CA ASN A 155 -11.46 17.08 -23.99
C ASN A 155 -11.89 15.77 -24.63
N LYS A 156 -12.29 14.76 -23.82
CA LYS A 156 -12.57 13.41 -24.28
C LYS A 156 -13.53 12.69 -23.34
N ILE A 157 -14.41 11.88 -23.89
CA ILE A 157 -15.20 10.89 -23.15
C ILE A 157 -14.76 9.50 -23.63
N TYR A 158 -14.49 8.58 -22.73
CA TYR A 158 -14.11 7.22 -23.08
C TYR A 158 -14.55 6.22 -22.01
N GLN A 159 -14.57 4.95 -22.40
CA GLN A 159 -14.76 3.82 -21.49
C GLN A 159 -13.49 2.99 -21.43
N LYS A 160 -13.15 2.47 -20.26
CA LYS A 160 -12.14 1.44 -20.11
C LYS A 160 -12.81 0.08 -20.26
N VAL A 161 -12.52 -0.59 -21.37
CA VAL A 161 -13.13 -1.89 -21.72
C VAL A 161 -12.08 -2.97 -21.45
N ALA A 162 -12.35 -3.77 -20.42
CA ALA A 162 -11.53 -4.94 -20.12
C ALA A 162 -11.70 -5.99 -21.24
N PRO A 163 -10.61 -6.64 -21.66
CA PRO A 163 -10.70 -7.73 -22.62
C PRO A 163 -11.45 -8.93 -22.03
N GLU A 164 -12.05 -9.74 -22.91
CA GLU A 164 -12.58 -11.03 -22.48
C GLU A 164 -11.46 -12.02 -22.19
N LEU A 165 -11.61 -12.82 -21.13
CA LEU A 165 -10.70 -13.90 -20.81
C LEU A 165 -10.92 -15.06 -21.79
N THR A 166 -10.02 -15.19 -22.75
CA THR A 166 -10.03 -16.25 -23.77
C THR A 166 -8.67 -16.91 -23.85
N ASP A 167 -8.59 -18.11 -24.43
CA ASP A 167 -7.30 -18.78 -24.65
C ASP A 167 -6.36 -17.92 -25.52
N GLU A 168 -6.89 -17.16 -26.47
CA GLU A 168 -6.10 -16.23 -27.29
C GLU A 168 -5.52 -15.10 -26.46
N TRP A 169 -6.32 -14.52 -25.54
CA TRP A 169 -5.83 -13.50 -24.62
C TRP A 169 -4.74 -14.08 -23.71
N VAL A 170 -4.95 -15.27 -23.19
CA VAL A 170 -3.96 -15.96 -22.32
C VAL A 170 -2.64 -16.15 -23.04
N VAL A 171 -2.65 -16.65 -24.28
CA VAL A 171 -1.42 -16.85 -25.07
C VAL A 171 -0.64 -15.56 -25.29
N ASN A 172 -1.35 -14.42 -25.39
CA ASN A 172 -0.72 -13.11 -25.61
C ASN A 172 -0.24 -12.44 -24.30
N ASN A 173 -0.73 -12.86 -23.12
CA ASN A 173 -0.50 -12.19 -21.84
C ASN A 173 0.14 -13.09 -20.75
N SER A 174 0.33 -14.38 -21.00
CA SER A 174 1.06 -15.30 -20.12
C SER A 174 2.22 -15.95 -20.86
N GLU A 175 3.35 -16.08 -20.19
CA GLU A 175 4.53 -16.79 -20.71
C GLU A 175 4.40 -18.32 -20.56
N SER A 176 3.60 -18.79 -19.59
CA SER A 176 3.55 -20.20 -19.17
C SER A 176 2.23 -20.88 -19.56
N SER A 177 1.12 -20.16 -19.57
CA SER A 177 -0.22 -20.70 -19.82
C SER A 177 -0.67 -20.51 -21.28
N LYS A 178 -1.50 -21.41 -21.77
CA LYS A 178 -2.06 -21.37 -23.14
C LYS A 178 -3.57 -21.45 -23.17
N THR A 179 -4.19 -21.82 -22.09
CA THR A 179 -5.64 -21.91 -21.93
C THR A 179 -6.09 -21.16 -20.70
N VAL A 180 -7.37 -20.80 -20.66
CA VAL A 180 -7.99 -20.13 -19.50
C VAL A 180 -7.82 -20.97 -18.24
N ASP A 181 -7.98 -22.29 -18.31
CA ASP A 181 -7.84 -23.16 -17.14
C ASP A 181 -6.40 -23.19 -16.62
N GLU A 182 -5.41 -23.27 -17.50
CA GLU A 182 -3.99 -23.20 -17.13
C GLU A 182 -3.67 -21.83 -16.49
N TYR A 183 -4.23 -20.76 -17.04
CA TYR A 183 -4.02 -19.41 -16.50
C TYR A 183 -4.59 -19.23 -15.10
N LYS A 184 -5.79 -19.77 -14.85
CA LYS A 184 -6.38 -19.76 -13.49
C LYS A 184 -5.54 -20.56 -12.49
N GLU A 185 -4.97 -21.68 -12.90
CA GLU A 185 -4.01 -22.42 -12.07
C GLU A 185 -2.72 -21.65 -11.83
N GLU A 186 -2.19 -20.96 -12.83
CA GLU A 186 -1.03 -20.08 -12.70
C GLU A 186 -1.30 -18.96 -11.67
N VAL A 187 -2.45 -18.30 -11.77
CA VAL A 187 -2.89 -17.25 -10.82
C VAL A 187 -3.05 -17.83 -9.42
N LYS A 188 -3.68 -19.01 -9.29
CA LYS A 188 -3.83 -19.71 -8.00
C LYS A 188 -2.50 -20.00 -7.34
N ASN A 189 -1.55 -20.52 -8.10
CA ASN A 189 -0.20 -20.81 -7.61
C ASN A 189 0.54 -19.55 -7.20
N SER A 190 0.43 -18.46 -7.96
CA SER A 190 1.02 -17.17 -7.61
C SER A 190 0.44 -16.58 -6.33
N LEU A 191 -0.87 -16.65 -6.13
CA LEU A 191 -1.53 -16.20 -4.91
C LEU A 191 -1.13 -17.07 -3.71
N GLN A 192 -1.01 -18.40 -3.90
CA GLN A 192 -0.59 -19.31 -2.85
C GLN A 192 0.87 -19.05 -2.44
N GLU A 193 1.76 -18.82 -3.39
CA GLU A 193 3.15 -18.44 -3.12
C GLU A 193 3.25 -17.13 -2.32
N GLN A 194 2.48 -16.12 -2.69
CA GLN A 194 2.41 -14.84 -1.95
C GLN A 194 1.90 -15.04 -0.51
N GLN A 195 0.89 -15.89 -0.30
CA GLN A 195 0.39 -16.22 1.03
C GLN A 195 1.42 -16.98 1.85
N ASP A 196 2.07 -17.97 1.26
CA ASP A 196 3.10 -18.77 1.92
C ASP A 196 4.32 -17.92 2.30
N ASP A 197 4.75 -17.01 1.43
CA ASP A 197 5.84 -16.08 1.71
C ASP A 197 5.48 -15.08 2.82
N SER A 198 4.26 -14.55 2.79
CA SER A 198 3.75 -13.69 3.86
C SER A 198 3.70 -14.43 5.19
N GLY A 199 3.15 -15.65 5.20
CA GLY A 199 3.09 -16.51 6.38
C GLY A 199 4.46 -16.90 6.92
N ASN A 200 5.41 -17.22 6.05
CA ASN A 200 6.78 -17.51 6.43
C ASN A 200 7.48 -16.28 7.01
N SER A 201 7.22 -15.10 6.47
CA SER A 201 7.76 -13.83 6.98
C SER A 201 7.23 -13.52 8.36
N GLN A 202 5.92 -13.70 8.59
CA GLN A 202 5.30 -13.54 9.89
C GLN A 202 5.85 -14.54 10.91
N LEU A 203 5.94 -15.82 10.55
CA LEU A 203 6.52 -16.86 11.40
C LEU A 203 7.96 -16.53 11.78
N LYS A 204 8.76 -16.04 10.82
CA LYS A 204 10.14 -15.63 11.08
C LYS A 204 10.21 -14.48 12.10
N GLN A 205 9.33 -13.50 12.01
CA GLN A 205 9.25 -12.40 12.97
C GLN A 205 8.86 -12.89 14.37
N GLU A 206 7.88 -13.80 14.47
CA GLU A 206 7.48 -14.38 15.75
C GLU A 206 8.60 -15.20 16.39
N VAL A 207 9.30 -16.00 15.59
CA VAL A 207 10.47 -16.76 16.07
C VAL A 207 11.58 -15.83 16.55
N GLN A 208 11.85 -14.73 15.81
CA GLN A 208 12.83 -13.73 16.23
C GLN A 208 12.43 -13.07 17.55
N THR A 209 11.17 -12.69 17.70
CA THR A 209 10.65 -12.09 18.94
C THR A 209 10.74 -13.07 20.10
N ALA A 210 10.27 -14.30 19.91
CA ALA A 210 10.35 -15.34 20.94
C ALA A 210 11.80 -15.70 21.32
N LEU A 211 12.73 -15.61 20.38
CA LEU A 211 14.16 -15.80 20.67
C LEU A 211 14.73 -14.60 21.45
N LEU A 212 14.41 -13.38 21.05
CA LEU A 212 14.85 -12.16 21.75
C LEU A 212 14.46 -12.18 23.24
N ASP A 213 13.26 -12.68 23.56
CA ASP A 213 12.78 -12.83 24.94
C ASP A 213 13.61 -13.85 25.76
N GLN A 214 14.37 -14.71 25.09
CA GLN A 214 15.24 -15.69 25.73
C GLN A 214 16.70 -15.25 25.87
N ILE A 215 17.04 -14.05 25.36
CA ILE A 215 18.40 -13.57 25.33
C ILE A 215 18.60 -12.52 26.43
N GLU A 216 19.56 -12.78 27.33
CA GLU A 216 20.08 -11.81 28.26
C GLU A 216 21.34 -11.19 27.68
N VAL A 217 21.38 -9.85 27.59
CA VAL A 217 22.55 -9.11 27.11
C VAL A 217 23.53 -8.89 28.27
N ASN A 218 24.74 -9.40 28.14
CA ASN A 218 25.84 -9.16 29.09
C ASN A 218 26.54 -7.83 28.79
N LYS A 219 26.85 -7.59 27.53
CA LYS A 219 27.38 -6.35 26.95
C LYS A 219 27.23 -6.38 25.43
N TYR A 220 27.30 -5.23 24.79
CA TYR A 220 27.37 -5.16 23.34
C TYR A 220 28.84 -5.18 22.87
N PRO A 221 29.16 -5.76 21.70
CA PRO A 221 30.45 -5.60 21.06
C PRO A 221 30.75 -4.11 20.79
N ASP A 222 32.02 -3.72 20.92
CA ASP A 222 32.42 -2.33 20.71
C ASP A 222 32.06 -1.84 19.30
N GLY A 223 31.31 -0.74 19.21
CA GLY A 223 30.89 -0.12 17.95
C GLY A 223 29.79 -0.85 17.18
N ALA A 224 29.36 -2.05 17.59
CA ALA A 224 28.36 -2.82 16.83
C ALA A 224 26.98 -2.13 16.80
N VAL A 225 26.56 -1.55 17.91
CA VAL A 225 25.29 -0.81 17.96
C VAL A 225 25.38 0.46 17.11
N ASP A 226 26.49 1.20 17.19
CA ASP A 226 26.71 2.43 16.41
C ASP A 226 26.69 2.15 14.91
N GLU A 227 27.25 1.01 14.49
CA GLU A 227 27.24 0.59 13.08
C GLU A 227 25.80 0.30 12.59
N GLN A 228 25.00 -0.41 13.39
CA GLN A 228 23.60 -0.67 13.07
C GLN A 228 22.76 0.62 13.02
N VAL A 229 22.98 1.54 13.98
CA VAL A 229 22.33 2.86 13.97
C VAL A 229 22.70 3.63 12.70
N LYS A 230 23.98 3.62 12.31
CA LYS A 230 24.43 4.27 11.09
C LYS A 230 23.76 3.67 9.85
N GLN A 231 23.72 2.34 9.73
CA GLN A 231 23.08 1.66 8.59
C GLN A 231 21.59 2.00 8.49
N ALA A 232 20.89 2.05 9.63
CA ALA A 232 19.49 2.42 9.66
C ALA A 232 19.27 3.88 9.23
N ASN A 233 20.10 4.82 9.72
CA ASN A 233 20.02 6.21 9.30
C ASN A 233 20.35 6.40 7.81
N ASP A 234 21.35 5.71 7.29
CA ASP A 234 21.70 5.72 5.86
C ASP A 234 20.52 5.21 5.00
N TYR A 235 19.85 4.15 5.45
CA TYR A 235 18.65 3.61 4.78
C TYR A 235 17.49 4.62 4.74
N TYR A 236 17.12 5.21 5.87
CA TYR A 236 16.04 6.19 5.92
C TYR A 236 16.40 7.48 5.16
N THR A 237 17.69 7.87 5.14
CA THR A 237 18.16 8.99 4.33
C THR A 237 17.97 8.72 2.84
N GLN A 238 18.26 7.51 2.36
CA GLN A 238 18.01 7.12 0.97
C GLN A 238 16.52 7.17 0.64
N ILE A 239 15.66 6.69 1.54
CA ILE A 239 14.20 6.78 1.35
C ILE A 239 13.77 8.25 1.25
N ALA A 240 14.20 9.11 2.18
CA ALA A 240 13.87 10.54 2.16
C ALA A 240 14.27 11.21 0.84
N GLN A 241 15.45 10.88 0.31
CA GLN A 241 15.92 11.35 -1.00
C GLN A 241 15.02 10.90 -2.16
N MET A 242 14.47 9.68 -2.11
CA MET A 242 13.50 9.22 -3.11
C MET A 242 12.18 10.03 -3.08
N TYR A 243 11.82 10.57 -1.92
CA TYR A 243 10.69 11.49 -1.76
C TYR A 243 11.07 12.96 -2.02
N GLY A 244 12.33 13.25 -2.34
CA GLY A 244 12.81 14.60 -2.63
C GLY A 244 12.90 15.51 -1.40
N VAL A 245 12.99 14.95 -0.20
CA VAL A 245 13.05 15.68 1.08
C VAL A 245 14.28 15.31 1.91
N GLU A 246 14.62 16.16 2.89
CA GLU A 246 15.64 15.85 3.90
C GLU A 246 15.09 14.84 4.92
N LEU A 247 16.00 14.11 5.61
CA LEU A 247 15.62 13.07 6.57
C LEU A 247 14.68 13.59 7.68
N ASN A 248 14.95 14.78 8.23
CA ASN A 248 14.14 15.35 9.30
C ASN A 248 12.71 15.69 8.83
N ASP A 249 12.56 16.18 7.60
CA ASP A 249 11.26 16.44 7.00
C ASP A 249 10.52 15.12 6.72
N PHE A 250 11.24 14.09 6.30
CA PHE A 250 10.68 12.75 6.14
C PHE A 250 10.18 12.18 7.47
N ILE A 251 10.97 12.26 8.53
CA ILE A 251 10.61 11.79 9.88
C ILE A 251 9.34 12.50 10.38
N THR A 252 9.27 13.81 10.24
CA THR A 252 8.15 14.60 10.78
C THR A 252 6.89 14.50 9.94
N THR A 253 7.02 14.54 8.62
CA THR A 253 5.88 14.60 7.68
C THR A 253 5.32 13.22 7.34
N TYR A 254 6.20 12.25 7.04
CA TYR A 254 5.79 10.94 6.55
C TYR A 254 5.75 9.88 7.65
N LEU A 255 6.67 9.91 8.61
CA LEU A 255 6.64 8.98 9.74
C LEU A 255 5.82 9.51 10.92
N ASN A 256 5.40 10.78 10.89
CA ASN A 256 4.61 11.46 11.91
C ASN A 256 5.20 11.28 13.34
N MET A 257 6.50 11.46 13.46
CA MET A 257 7.20 11.37 14.76
C MET A 257 8.25 12.45 14.90
N THR A 258 8.70 12.68 16.14
CA THR A 258 9.82 13.59 16.42
C THR A 258 11.16 12.91 16.13
N GLU A 259 12.20 13.70 15.85
CA GLU A 259 13.57 13.21 15.65
C GLU A 259 14.07 12.41 16.87
N ASP A 260 13.82 12.89 18.09
CA ASP A 260 14.21 12.20 19.32
C ASP A 260 13.58 10.80 19.40
N LYS A 261 12.28 10.70 19.11
CA LYS A 261 11.56 9.42 19.12
C LYS A 261 12.01 8.48 18.00
N PHE A 262 12.37 9.03 16.85
CA PHE A 262 12.96 8.26 15.76
C PHE A 262 14.31 7.69 16.19
N ASN A 263 15.22 8.51 16.73
CA ASN A 263 16.54 8.10 17.19
C ASN A 263 16.46 7.04 18.30
N GLU A 264 15.53 7.20 19.26
CA GLU A 264 15.28 6.21 20.31
C GLU A 264 14.89 4.84 19.71
N LYS A 265 13.97 4.83 18.73
CA LYS A 265 13.53 3.60 18.04
C LYS A 265 14.64 2.96 17.22
N ILE A 266 15.44 3.77 16.53
CA ILE A 266 16.59 3.27 15.76
C ILE A 266 17.62 2.63 16.69
N GLU A 267 17.94 3.26 17.83
CA GLU A 267 18.88 2.71 18.81
C GLU A 267 18.34 1.41 19.44
N GLU A 268 17.05 1.35 19.77
CA GLU A 268 16.41 0.14 20.30
C GLU A 268 16.49 -1.00 19.28
N SER A 269 16.12 -0.74 18.02
CA SER A 269 16.19 -1.72 16.94
C SER A 269 17.63 -2.17 16.66
N ALA A 270 18.59 -1.27 16.71
CA ALA A 270 20.02 -1.58 16.57
C ALA A 270 20.51 -2.51 17.68
N LYS A 271 20.13 -2.24 18.93
CA LYS A 271 20.44 -3.12 20.08
C LYS A 271 19.86 -4.52 19.90
N GLN A 272 18.59 -4.63 19.46
CA GLN A 272 17.94 -5.91 19.19
C GLN A 272 18.61 -6.65 18.04
N ALA A 273 19.03 -5.96 16.97
CA ALA A 273 19.74 -6.56 15.86
C ALA A 273 21.08 -7.17 16.30
N VAL A 274 21.89 -6.43 17.06
CA VAL A 274 23.17 -6.92 17.61
C VAL A 274 22.96 -8.08 18.58
N GLN A 275 21.95 -8.00 19.44
CA GLN A 275 21.58 -9.05 20.38
C GLN A 275 21.24 -10.36 19.64
N LEU A 276 20.42 -10.25 18.59
CA LEU A 276 20.03 -11.41 17.77
C LEU A 276 21.22 -11.97 17.00
N GLU A 277 22.06 -11.12 16.41
CA GLU A 277 23.26 -11.54 15.69
C GLU A 277 24.22 -12.34 16.60
N GLU A 278 24.49 -11.83 17.81
CA GLU A 278 25.34 -12.53 18.77
C GLU A 278 24.74 -13.85 19.25
N ALA A 279 23.41 -13.92 19.40
CA ALA A 279 22.72 -15.15 19.75
C ALA A 279 22.78 -16.20 18.62
N VAL A 280 22.61 -15.79 17.38
CA VAL A 280 22.69 -16.67 16.20
C VAL A 280 24.09 -17.27 16.05
N LYS A 281 25.16 -16.54 16.41
CA LYS A 281 26.54 -17.07 16.41
C LYS A 281 26.74 -18.24 17.43
N LEU A 282 25.87 -18.33 18.44
CA LEU A 282 25.92 -19.38 19.46
C LEU A 282 25.09 -20.62 19.12
N ILE A 283 24.06 -20.47 18.31
CA ILE A 283 23.09 -21.51 17.93
C ILE A 283 23.56 -22.28 16.69
#